data_4926a241a1e404d6b9e4d1e3664eb7e5
#
_entry.id   4926a241a1e404d6b9e4d1e3664eb7e5
#
_cell.length_a   1.000
_cell.length_b   1.000
_cell.length_c   1.000
_cell.angle_alpha   90.00
_cell.angle_beta   90.00
_cell.angle_gamma   90.00
#
_symmetry.space_group_name_H-M   'P 1'
#
loop_
_entity.id
_entity.type
_entity.pdbx_description
1 polymer ?
#
loop_
_entity_poly.entity_id
_entity_poly.type
_entity_poly.pdbx_seq_one_letter_code
_entity_poly.pdbx_strand_id
1 'polypeptide(L)'
;DVYCPDPAASEEMRAVIRRAKVDKDTAGGWVEAHAIGCPVGLGSCMDWRDKLDARIALAVIGIQAFKAVEIGLGVECGVRPGSDVHDPIRFDPSKAETPALGFVRDSNNAGGLEGGMTNGEPVVVRGTMKPISTLLRGLPSVDLNTKKPEHSAYERSDVSAVSAASVVMENAVAFELARACREKFGGDSVTEVESNFERYMEMARSLPLDPTPAARLA
;
A
#
# COMPACT_ATOMS: atom_id res chain seq x y z
N ASP A 1 -6.21 -20.64 -2.67
CA ASP A 1 -4.86 -20.91 -3.21
C ASP A 1 -4.20 -19.68 -3.86
N VAL A 2 -4.98 -18.66 -4.25
CA VAL A 2 -4.45 -17.42 -4.86
C VAL A 2 -4.67 -16.20 -3.96
N TYR A 3 -5.16 -16.40 -2.74
CA TYR A 3 -5.45 -15.36 -1.74
C TYR A 3 -6.32 -14.20 -2.26
N CYS A 4 -7.22 -14.50 -3.21
CA CYS A 4 -8.22 -13.55 -3.70
C CYS A 4 -9.56 -13.82 -3.00
N PRO A 5 -10.18 -12.81 -2.36
CA PRO A 5 -11.44 -12.98 -1.64
C PRO A 5 -12.66 -13.13 -2.58
N ASP A 6 -12.56 -12.65 -3.82
CA ASP A 6 -13.59 -12.81 -4.84
C ASP A 6 -13.47 -14.19 -5.51
N PRO A 7 -14.50 -15.07 -5.42
CA PRO A 7 -14.44 -16.41 -6.02
C PRO A 7 -14.33 -16.41 -7.55
N ALA A 8 -14.95 -15.45 -8.24
CA ALA A 8 -14.89 -15.36 -9.70
C ALA A 8 -13.49 -14.94 -10.16
N ALA A 9 -12.96 -13.86 -9.61
CA ALA A 9 -11.59 -13.41 -9.84
C ALA A 9 -10.55 -14.47 -9.46
N SER A 10 -10.77 -15.19 -8.34
CA SER A 10 -9.91 -16.29 -7.91
C SER A 10 -9.84 -17.41 -8.97
N GLU A 11 -10.95 -17.76 -9.62
CA GLU A 11 -10.95 -18.77 -10.67
C GLU A 11 -10.27 -18.28 -11.95
N GLU A 12 -10.47 -17.01 -12.32
CA GLU A 12 -9.76 -16.39 -13.44
C GLU A 12 -8.24 -16.36 -13.21
N MET A 13 -7.79 -15.99 -12.01
CA MET A 13 -6.37 -16.03 -11.63
C MET A 13 -5.80 -17.46 -11.75
N ARG A 14 -6.53 -18.46 -11.26
CA ARG A 14 -6.14 -19.88 -11.42
C ARG A 14 -6.06 -20.30 -12.88
N ALA A 15 -6.98 -19.83 -13.71
CA ALA A 15 -6.98 -20.13 -15.15
C ALA A 15 -5.74 -19.53 -15.85
N VAL A 16 -5.37 -18.28 -15.51
CA VAL A 16 -4.14 -17.63 -16.02
C VAL A 16 -2.89 -18.42 -15.64
N ILE A 17 -2.77 -18.83 -14.37
CA ILE A 17 -1.62 -19.61 -13.88
C ILE A 17 -1.56 -20.98 -14.57
N ARG A 18 -2.70 -21.68 -14.72
CA ARG A 18 -2.78 -22.96 -15.45
C ARG A 18 -2.33 -22.80 -16.91
N ARG A 19 -2.78 -21.74 -17.59
CA ARG A 19 -2.39 -21.46 -18.97
C ARG A 19 -0.89 -21.19 -19.08
N ALA A 20 -0.34 -20.32 -18.24
CA ALA A 20 1.10 -20.06 -18.21
C ALA A 20 1.91 -21.35 -18.03
N LYS A 21 1.47 -22.27 -17.13
CA LYS A 21 2.10 -23.56 -16.96
C LYS A 21 2.09 -24.43 -18.22
N VAL A 22 0.97 -24.48 -18.94
CA VAL A 22 0.84 -25.21 -20.21
C VAL A 22 1.75 -24.63 -21.28
N ASP A 23 1.82 -23.30 -21.35
CA ASP A 23 2.66 -22.55 -22.29
C ASP A 23 4.16 -22.56 -21.90
N LYS A 24 4.53 -23.24 -20.81
CA LYS A 24 5.89 -23.29 -20.25
C LYS A 24 6.43 -21.88 -19.90
N ASP A 25 5.55 -21.01 -19.48
CA ASP A 25 5.79 -19.60 -19.13
C ASP A 25 5.55 -19.35 -17.65
N THR A 26 5.71 -18.10 -17.21
CA THR A 26 5.44 -17.63 -15.86
C THR A 26 4.48 -16.44 -15.89
N ALA A 27 3.77 -16.22 -14.78
CA ALA A 27 2.82 -15.13 -14.64
C ALA A 27 3.21 -14.22 -13.48
N GLY A 28 3.25 -12.92 -13.75
CA GLY A 28 3.27 -11.86 -12.75
C GLY A 28 1.86 -11.40 -12.40
N GLY A 29 1.78 -10.29 -11.70
CA GLY A 29 0.49 -9.69 -11.32
C GLY A 29 0.69 -8.53 -10.36
N TRP A 30 -0.41 -8.09 -9.82
CA TRP A 30 -0.44 -7.06 -8.78
C TRP A 30 -1.22 -7.54 -7.58
N VAL A 31 -0.86 -7.00 -6.45
CA VAL A 31 -1.45 -7.27 -5.15
C VAL A 31 -1.83 -5.96 -4.49
N GLU A 32 -2.87 -5.97 -3.69
CA GLU A 32 -3.27 -4.83 -2.89
C GLU A 32 -3.23 -5.18 -1.40
N ALA A 33 -2.79 -4.22 -0.59
CA ALA A 33 -2.91 -4.23 0.85
C ALA A 33 -3.81 -3.07 1.29
N HIS A 34 -4.82 -3.39 2.09
CA HIS A 34 -5.75 -2.41 2.65
C HIS A 34 -5.58 -2.39 4.17
N ALA A 35 -5.10 -1.28 4.72
CA ALA A 35 -5.04 -1.10 6.17
C ALA A 35 -6.22 -0.24 6.64
N ILE A 36 -7.07 -0.84 7.43
CA ILE A 36 -8.32 -0.23 7.95
C ILE A 36 -8.09 0.21 9.39
N GLY A 37 -8.69 1.34 9.77
CA GLY A 37 -8.64 1.83 11.16
C GLY A 37 -7.39 2.64 11.49
N CYS A 38 -6.60 3.06 10.51
CA CYS A 38 -5.48 3.96 10.73
C CYS A 38 -5.99 5.32 11.21
N PRO A 39 -5.51 5.81 12.38
CA PRO A 39 -5.90 7.14 12.85
C PRO A 39 -5.33 8.21 11.93
N VAL A 40 -6.00 9.37 11.87
CA VAL A 40 -5.47 10.54 11.19
C VAL A 40 -4.10 10.95 11.73
N GLY A 41 -3.18 11.33 10.83
CA GLY A 41 -1.91 11.97 11.20
C GLY A 41 -0.74 11.03 11.51
N LEU A 42 -0.78 9.75 11.13
CA LEU A 42 0.43 8.92 11.12
C LEU A 42 1.35 9.33 9.97
N GLY A 43 2.66 9.34 10.21
CA GLY A 43 3.65 9.78 9.24
C GLY A 43 4.07 11.25 9.46
N SER A 44 4.66 11.87 8.45
CA SER A 44 5.18 13.23 8.54
C SER A 44 5.05 13.97 7.20
N CYS A 45 4.78 15.27 7.25
CA CYS A 45 4.83 16.15 6.08
C CYS A 45 6.14 16.94 5.99
N MET A 46 7.05 16.82 6.96
CA MET A 46 8.20 17.71 7.11
C MET A 46 9.39 17.34 6.22
N ASP A 47 9.63 16.03 6.02
CA ASP A 47 10.73 15.55 5.18
C ASP A 47 10.19 14.46 4.24
N TRP A 48 10.62 14.47 2.98
CA TRP A 48 10.17 13.50 1.98
C TRP A 48 10.50 12.04 2.36
N ARG A 49 11.54 11.81 3.17
CA ARG A 49 11.94 10.47 3.66
C ARG A 49 11.04 9.97 4.79
N ASP A 50 10.40 10.89 5.51
CA ASP A 50 9.54 10.59 6.64
C ASP A 50 8.05 10.52 6.24
N LYS A 51 7.74 10.94 5.02
CA LYS A 51 6.39 10.76 4.46
C LYS A 51 6.01 9.29 4.44
N LEU A 52 4.84 8.97 4.95
CA LEU A 52 4.42 7.58 5.10
C LEU A 52 4.21 6.89 3.74
N ASP A 53 3.70 7.60 2.74
CA ASP A 53 3.60 7.12 1.35
C ASP A 53 4.98 6.75 0.78
N ALA A 54 6.01 7.58 1.00
CA ALA A 54 7.37 7.32 0.55
C ALA A 54 7.98 6.11 1.27
N ARG A 55 7.77 5.96 2.58
CA ARG A 55 8.27 4.84 3.38
C ARG A 55 7.61 3.51 2.96
N ILE A 56 6.30 3.51 2.79
CA ILE A 56 5.55 2.36 2.29
C ILE A 56 6.02 1.98 0.88
N ALA A 57 6.17 2.97 -0.01
CA ALA A 57 6.67 2.72 -1.37
C ALA A 57 8.07 2.10 -1.35
N LEU A 58 8.98 2.60 -0.50
CA LEU A 58 10.32 2.02 -0.33
C LEU A 58 10.26 0.56 0.17
N ALA A 59 9.43 0.29 1.18
CA ALA A 59 9.28 -1.05 1.73
C ALA A 59 8.74 -2.04 0.68
N VAL A 60 7.72 -1.65 -0.08
CA VAL A 60 7.11 -2.49 -1.12
C VAL A 60 8.03 -2.69 -2.32
N ILE A 61 8.67 -1.62 -2.84
CA ILE A 61 9.60 -1.76 -3.97
C ILE A 61 10.86 -2.54 -3.57
N GLY A 62 11.19 -2.61 -2.30
CA GLY A 62 12.27 -3.43 -1.74
C GLY A 62 11.99 -4.94 -1.76
N ILE A 63 10.74 -5.35 -1.90
CA ILE A 63 10.38 -6.76 -2.05
C ILE A 63 10.85 -7.27 -3.40
N GLN A 64 11.40 -8.50 -3.44
CA GLN A 64 11.92 -9.10 -4.65
C GLN A 64 10.86 -9.13 -5.78
N ALA A 65 11.29 -8.74 -6.97
CA ALA A 65 10.50 -8.72 -8.20
C ALA A 65 9.37 -7.66 -8.27
N PHE A 66 9.15 -6.86 -7.26
CA PHE A 66 8.27 -5.70 -7.38
C PHE A 66 8.87 -4.64 -8.29
N LYS A 67 8.06 -4.04 -9.16
CA LYS A 67 8.50 -3.09 -10.21
C LYS A 67 7.69 -1.79 -10.24
N ALA A 68 6.55 -1.76 -9.57
CA ALA A 68 5.76 -0.55 -9.37
C ALA A 68 5.07 -0.60 -8.01
N VAL A 69 4.80 0.57 -7.46
CA VAL A 69 4.00 0.80 -6.26
C VAL A 69 3.04 1.94 -6.56
N GLU A 70 1.79 1.77 -6.16
CA GLU A 70 0.75 2.79 -6.30
C GLU A 70 0.07 2.99 -4.95
N ILE A 71 -0.32 4.22 -4.67
CA ILE A 71 -1.12 4.59 -3.50
C ILE A 71 -2.49 5.07 -4.01
N GLY A 72 -3.56 4.50 -3.47
CA GLY A 72 -4.92 4.84 -3.88
C GLY A 72 -5.16 4.62 -5.38
N LEU A 73 -5.61 5.66 -6.08
CA LEU A 73 -5.90 5.62 -7.52
C LEU A 73 -4.64 5.40 -8.38
N GLY A 74 -3.44 5.68 -7.83
CA GLY A 74 -2.18 5.41 -8.50
C GLY A 74 -1.99 6.17 -9.82
N VAL A 75 -1.57 5.45 -10.86
CA VAL A 75 -1.26 6.04 -12.18
C VAL A 75 -2.48 6.70 -12.86
N GLU A 76 -3.70 6.29 -12.48
CA GLU A 76 -4.91 6.90 -13.03
C GLU A 76 -5.11 8.36 -12.64
N CYS A 77 -4.47 8.82 -11.55
CA CYS A 77 -4.47 10.25 -11.19
C CYS A 77 -3.91 11.14 -12.31
N GLY A 78 -2.98 10.61 -13.11
CA GLY A 78 -2.33 11.35 -14.18
C GLY A 78 -3.17 11.55 -15.44
N VAL A 79 -4.28 10.84 -15.58
CA VAL A 79 -5.13 10.85 -16.79
C VAL A 79 -6.57 11.31 -16.54
N ARG A 80 -6.89 11.66 -15.30
CA ARG A 80 -8.22 12.17 -14.90
C ARG A 80 -8.14 13.66 -14.57
N PRO A 81 -9.24 14.43 -14.78
CA PRO A 81 -9.36 15.77 -14.23
C PRO A 81 -9.25 15.81 -12.70
N GLY A 82 -8.71 16.89 -12.15
CA GLY A 82 -8.58 17.04 -10.70
C GLY A 82 -9.90 16.90 -9.92
N SER A 83 -11.01 17.34 -10.51
CA SER A 83 -12.35 17.16 -9.93
C SER A 83 -12.78 15.69 -9.76
N ASP A 84 -12.20 14.78 -10.54
CA ASP A 84 -12.51 13.35 -10.52
C ASP A 84 -11.46 12.55 -9.70
N VAL A 85 -10.39 13.23 -9.30
CA VAL A 85 -9.28 12.64 -8.52
C VAL A 85 -9.40 13.00 -7.04
N HIS A 86 -9.58 14.29 -6.72
CA HIS A 86 -9.60 14.73 -5.33
C HIS A 86 -10.86 14.30 -4.62
N ASP A 87 -10.68 13.77 -3.40
CA ASP A 87 -11.75 13.21 -2.56
C ASP A 87 -12.52 14.34 -1.85
N PRO A 88 -13.81 14.58 -2.15
CA PRO A 88 -14.62 15.57 -1.45
C PRO A 88 -14.78 15.17 0.03
N ILE A 89 -14.66 16.15 0.92
CA ILE A 89 -14.76 15.97 2.36
C ILE A 89 -16.10 16.54 2.84
N ARG A 90 -16.82 15.77 3.67
CA ARG A 90 -17.99 16.21 4.41
C ARG A 90 -17.86 15.79 5.88
N PHE A 91 -18.62 16.45 6.73
CA PHE A 91 -18.67 16.08 8.15
C PHE A 91 -19.94 15.27 8.45
N ASP A 92 -19.74 14.13 9.08
CA ASP A 92 -20.81 13.24 9.56
C ASP A 92 -20.63 13.04 11.08
N PRO A 93 -21.47 13.67 11.90
CA PRO A 93 -21.36 13.58 13.37
C PRO A 93 -21.52 12.15 13.89
N SER A 94 -22.23 11.28 13.18
CA SER A 94 -22.39 9.88 13.58
C SER A 94 -21.10 9.08 13.50
N LYS A 95 -20.09 9.60 12.77
CA LYS A 95 -18.76 9.00 12.57
C LYS A 95 -17.66 9.72 13.34
N ALA A 96 -17.98 10.60 14.30
CA ALA A 96 -16.99 11.34 15.08
C ALA A 96 -16.01 10.43 15.84
N GLU A 97 -16.45 9.24 16.24
CA GLU A 97 -15.61 8.25 16.94
C GLU A 97 -14.77 7.37 16.01
N THR A 98 -14.89 7.54 14.69
CA THR A 98 -14.06 6.80 13.72
C THR A 98 -12.64 7.40 13.62
N PRO A 99 -11.67 6.68 13.01
CA PRO A 99 -10.33 7.20 12.74
C PRO A 99 -10.29 8.52 11.97
N ALA A 100 -11.32 8.80 11.16
CA ALA A 100 -11.47 10.03 10.37
C ALA A 100 -12.14 11.18 11.15
N LEU A 101 -12.49 10.99 12.44
CA LEU A 101 -13.06 12.03 13.32
C LEU A 101 -14.34 12.68 12.77
N GLY A 102 -15.14 11.94 12.00
CA GLY A 102 -16.34 12.46 11.33
C GLY A 102 -16.06 13.16 9.99
N PHE A 103 -14.80 13.40 9.62
CA PHE A 103 -14.43 13.95 8.31
C PHE A 103 -14.34 12.84 7.28
N VAL A 104 -15.49 12.45 6.75
CA VAL A 104 -15.59 11.35 5.79
C VAL A 104 -15.44 11.83 4.35
N ARG A 105 -14.96 10.95 3.50
CA ARG A 105 -14.80 11.18 2.06
C ARG A 105 -15.78 10.33 1.26
N ASP A 106 -16.23 10.85 0.12
CA ASP A 106 -17.14 10.13 -0.77
C ASP A 106 -16.40 9.15 -1.70
N SER A 107 -15.09 9.32 -1.83
CA SER A 107 -14.15 8.43 -2.52
C SER A 107 -12.86 8.32 -1.70
N ASN A 108 -11.97 7.39 -2.05
CA ASN A 108 -10.67 7.24 -1.41
C ASN A 108 -9.57 7.13 -2.48
N ASN A 109 -9.56 8.08 -3.41
CA ASN A 109 -8.59 8.14 -4.50
C ASN A 109 -7.18 8.43 -3.99
N ALA A 110 -7.05 9.19 -2.90
CA ALA A 110 -5.79 9.43 -2.21
C ALA A 110 -5.23 8.17 -1.51
N GLY A 111 -6.03 7.10 -1.38
CA GLY A 111 -5.61 5.86 -0.73
C GLY A 111 -5.27 6.03 0.74
N GLY A 112 -6.01 6.87 1.47
CA GLY A 112 -5.82 7.08 2.91
C GLY A 112 -4.61 7.93 3.29
N LEU A 113 -3.84 8.44 2.32
CA LEU A 113 -2.59 9.19 2.54
C LEU A 113 -2.61 10.53 1.81
N GLU A 114 -2.50 11.61 2.56
CA GLU A 114 -2.43 12.98 2.05
C GLU A 114 -1.31 13.74 2.75
N GLY A 115 -0.49 14.44 1.97
CA GLY A 115 0.64 15.21 2.50
C GLY A 115 1.70 14.38 3.21
N GLY A 116 1.73 13.06 3.00
CA GLY A 116 2.66 12.13 3.69
C GLY A 116 2.13 11.59 5.01
N MET A 117 0.86 11.82 5.32
CA MET A 117 0.21 11.38 6.55
C MET A 117 -1.12 10.67 6.27
N THR A 118 -1.54 9.81 7.20
CA THR A 118 -2.87 9.19 7.14
C THR A 118 -3.97 10.24 7.35
N ASN A 119 -5.08 10.06 6.66
CA ASN A 119 -6.26 10.95 6.72
C ASN A 119 -7.49 10.32 7.41
N GLY A 120 -7.33 9.12 7.98
CA GLY A 120 -8.39 8.38 8.66
C GLY A 120 -9.20 7.43 7.76
N GLU A 121 -9.04 7.54 6.44
CA GLU A 121 -9.58 6.55 5.50
C GLU A 121 -8.66 5.33 5.39
N PRO A 122 -9.13 4.19 4.83
CA PRO A 122 -8.28 3.04 4.60
C PRO A 122 -7.03 3.37 3.80
N VAL A 123 -5.85 2.94 4.27
CA VAL A 123 -4.63 3.04 3.48
C VAL A 123 -4.63 1.94 2.42
N VAL A 124 -4.60 2.33 1.15
CA VAL A 124 -4.66 1.42 -0.01
C VAL A 124 -3.36 1.49 -0.78
N VAL A 125 -2.66 0.36 -0.83
CA VAL A 125 -1.36 0.22 -1.50
C VAL A 125 -1.45 -0.90 -2.51
N ARG A 126 -1.04 -0.64 -3.76
CA ARG A 126 -0.92 -1.65 -4.81
C ARG A 126 0.53 -1.83 -5.20
N GLY A 127 0.99 -3.08 -5.28
CA GLY A 127 2.31 -3.44 -5.75
C GLY A 127 2.25 -4.32 -6.99
N THR A 128 3.07 -4.03 -8.00
CA THR A 128 3.15 -4.84 -9.23
C THR A 128 4.40 -5.69 -9.21
N MET A 129 4.23 -7.00 -9.31
CA MET A 129 5.30 -7.99 -9.35
C MET A 129 5.50 -8.50 -10.77
N LYS A 130 6.76 -8.44 -11.27
CA LYS A 130 7.09 -9.06 -12.55
C LYS A 130 7.01 -10.58 -12.49
N PRO A 131 6.79 -11.29 -13.62
CA PRO A 131 6.87 -12.74 -13.70
C PRO A 131 8.23 -13.27 -13.25
N ILE A 132 8.28 -14.52 -12.79
CA ILE A 132 9.52 -15.21 -12.48
C ILE A 132 10.33 -15.38 -13.77
N SER A 133 11.64 -15.10 -13.72
CA SER A 133 12.49 -15.04 -14.91
C SER A 133 12.95 -16.41 -15.43
N THR A 134 12.84 -17.46 -14.63
CA THR A 134 13.22 -18.83 -15.02
C THR A 134 12.04 -19.53 -15.72
N LEU A 135 12.06 -19.52 -17.04
CA LEU A 135 11.00 -20.11 -17.86
C LEU A 135 11.36 -21.54 -18.28
N LEU A 136 10.37 -22.44 -18.24
CA LEU A 136 10.53 -23.82 -18.74
C LEU A 136 10.96 -23.89 -20.20
N ARG A 137 10.54 -22.90 -21.02
CA ARG A 137 10.91 -22.83 -22.46
C ARG A 137 12.27 -22.19 -22.68
N GLY A 138 12.93 -21.67 -21.64
CA GLY A 138 14.15 -20.87 -21.77
C GLY A 138 13.92 -19.51 -22.43
N LEU A 139 14.92 -18.66 -22.35
CA LEU A 139 14.99 -17.38 -23.07
C LEU A 139 16.30 -17.29 -23.84
N PRO A 140 16.33 -16.58 -24.99
CA PRO A 140 17.59 -16.26 -25.67
C PRO A 140 18.56 -15.59 -24.70
N SER A 141 19.76 -16.09 -24.63
CA SER A 141 20.83 -15.64 -23.75
C SER A 141 22.19 -15.75 -24.47
N VAL A 142 23.28 -15.64 -23.73
CA VAL A 142 24.62 -15.80 -24.24
C VAL A 142 25.50 -16.58 -23.26
N ASP A 143 26.36 -17.43 -23.76
CA ASP A 143 27.43 -18.02 -22.97
C ASP A 143 28.46 -16.95 -22.60
N LEU A 144 28.76 -16.81 -21.33
CA LEU A 144 29.64 -15.72 -20.84
C LEU A 144 31.12 -15.89 -21.28
N ASN A 145 31.56 -17.11 -21.53
CA ASN A 145 32.95 -17.39 -21.94
C ASN A 145 33.12 -17.20 -23.43
N THR A 146 32.23 -17.83 -24.21
CA THR A 146 32.36 -17.86 -25.67
C THR A 146 31.69 -16.67 -26.35
N LYS A 147 30.82 -15.91 -25.63
CA LYS A 147 29.98 -14.81 -26.13
C LYS A 147 29.05 -15.22 -27.27
N LYS A 148 28.81 -16.51 -27.45
CA LYS A 148 27.90 -17.04 -28.46
C LYS A 148 26.46 -17.07 -27.94
N PRO A 149 25.44 -16.90 -28.83
CA PRO A 149 24.05 -17.08 -28.48
C PRO A 149 23.79 -18.49 -27.90
N GLU A 150 23.07 -18.53 -26.81
CA GLU A 150 22.65 -19.76 -26.13
C GLU A 150 21.24 -19.54 -25.52
N HIS A 151 20.49 -20.60 -25.26
CA HIS A 151 19.27 -20.51 -24.46
C HIS A 151 19.61 -20.65 -22.99
N SER A 152 18.91 -19.86 -22.14
CA SER A 152 19.07 -19.98 -20.69
C SER A 152 18.72 -21.39 -20.23
N ALA A 153 19.52 -21.93 -19.31
CA ALA A 153 19.24 -23.22 -18.71
C ALA A 153 17.91 -23.17 -17.94
N TYR A 154 17.17 -24.27 -18.00
CA TYR A 154 15.98 -24.43 -17.17
C TYR A 154 16.36 -24.64 -15.70
N GLU A 155 15.77 -23.84 -14.85
CA GLU A 155 15.79 -24.04 -13.42
C GLU A 155 14.34 -24.25 -12.93
N ARG A 156 14.16 -25.22 -12.05
CA ARG A 156 12.83 -25.50 -11.46
C ARG A 156 12.40 -24.26 -10.67
N SER A 157 11.24 -23.71 -11.04
CA SER A 157 10.60 -22.59 -10.35
C SER A 157 9.10 -22.72 -10.39
N ASP A 158 8.42 -21.93 -9.56
CA ASP A 158 6.97 -21.79 -9.60
C ASP A 158 6.55 -20.99 -10.85
N VAL A 159 5.30 -21.18 -11.25
CA VAL A 159 4.71 -20.44 -12.39
C VAL A 159 4.39 -19.00 -12.00
N SER A 160 3.99 -18.77 -10.74
CA SER A 160 3.69 -17.44 -10.21
C SER A 160 4.01 -17.39 -8.72
N ALA A 161 4.52 -16.26 -8.26
CA ALA A 161 4.77 -15.98 -6.84
C ALA A 161 3.84 -14.90 -6.29
N VAL A 162 2.84 -14.45 -7.06
CA VAL A 162 1.97 -13.32 -6.69
C VAL A 162 1.22 -13.57 -5.39
N SER A 163 0.69 -14.79 -5.19
CA SER A 163 -0.02 -15.14 -3.95
C SER A 163 0.87 -15.06 -2.70
N ALA A 164 2.11 -15.57 -2.79
CA ALA A 164 3.06 -15.44 -1.68
C ALA A 164 3.48 -13.98 -1.47
N ALA A 165 3.66 -13.24 -2.57
CA ALA A 165 4.02 -11.82 -2.53
C ALA A 165 2.95 -10.95 -1.85
N SER A 166 1.66 -11.32 -1.94
CA SER A 166 0.59 -10.58 -1.26
C SER A 166 0.76 -10.61 0.26
N VAL A 167 1.09 -11.76 0.83
CA VAL A 167 1.34 -11.90 2.27
C VAL A 167 2.59 -11.13 2.70
N VAL A 168 3.66 -11.18 1.89
CA VAL A 168 4.90 -10.43 2.18
C VAL A 168 4.64 -8.94 2.14
N MET A 169 3.90 -8.45 1.13
CA MET A 169 3.58 -7.03 1.00
C MET A 169 2.66 -6.54 2.12
N GLU A 170 1.64 -7.31 2.50
CA GLU A 170 0.77 -7.01 3.64
C GLU A 170 1.59 -6.76 4.90
N ASN A 171 2.53 -7.67 5.21
CA ASN A 171 3.40 -7.53 6.38
C ASN A 171 4.38 -6.34 6.27
N ALA A 172 4.90 -6.05 5.09
CA ALA A 172 5.77 -4.89 4.88
C ALA A 172 5.01 -3.57 5.11
N VAL A 173 3.79 -3.45 4.61
CA VAL A 173 2.92 -2.29 4.84
C VAL A 173 2.55 -2.18 6.32
N ALA A 174 2.14 -3.28 6.96
CA ALA A 174 1.81 -3.31 8.37
C ALA A 174 3.00 -2.90 9.26
N PHE A 175 4.21 -3.32 8.90
CA PHE A 175 5.43 -2.94 9.61
C PHE A 175 5.68 -1.43 9.56
N GLU A 176 5.54 -0.78 8.40
CA GLU A 176 5.73 0.67 8.28
C GLU A 176 4.63 1.45 9.01
N LEU A 177 3.39 0.97 8.99
CA LEU A 177 2.30 1.55 9.78
C LEU A 177 2.55 1.42 11.29
N ALA A 178 2.96 0.25 11.76
CA ALA A 178 3.31 0.03 13.17
C ALA A 178 4.48 0.92 13.60
N ARG A 179 5.48 1.07 12.75
CA ARG A 179 6.61 1.97 12.98
C ARG A 179 6.14 3.43 13.09
N ALA A 180 5.27 3.89 12.19
CA ALA A 180 4.70 5.24 12.25
C ALA A 180 3.85 5.47 13.51
N CYS A 181 3.06 4.46 13.93
CA CYS A 181 2.35 4.49 15.20
C CYS A 181 3.31 4.64 16.38
N ARG A 182 4.37 3.84 16.42
CA ARG A 182 5.37 3.90 17.48
C ARG A 182 6.12 5.24 17.53
N GLU A 183 6.47 5.79 16.38
CA GLU A 183 7.12 7.10 16.27
C GLU A 183 6.20 8.23 16.77
N LYS A 184 4.90 8.15 16.48
CA LYS A 184 3.92 9.18 16.84
C LYS A 184 3.52 9.11 18.32
N PHE A 185 3.24 7.92 18.81
CA PHE A 185 2.68 7.75 20.16
C PHE A 185 3.74 7.42 21.21
N GLY A 186 4.91 6.91 20.81
CA GLY A 186 6.00 6.59 21.74
C GLY A 186 5.65 5.47 22.70
N GLY A 187 6.39 5.40 23.84
CA GLY A 187 6.19 4.43 24.90
C GLY A 187 7.07 3.20 24.79
N ASP A 188 7.38 2.59 25.95
CA ASP A 188 8.16 1.36 26.08
C ASP A 188 7.29 0.11 26.23
N SER A 189 5.99 0.31 26.40
CA SER A 189 4.98 -0.76 26.51
C SER A 189 3.78 -0.48 25.62
N VAL A 190 3.03 -1.54 25.28
CA VAL A 190 1.77 -1.43 24.50
C VAL A 190 0.78 -0.54 25.24
N THR A 191 0.68 -0.67 26.57
CA THR A 191 -0.24 0.13 27.39
C THR A 191 0.06 1.63 27.32
N GLU A 192 1.35 2.02 27.27
CA GLU A 192 1.73 3.43 27.11
C GLU A 192 1.36 3.94 25.70
N VAL A 193 1.63 3.14 24.67
CA VAL A 193 1.27 3.48 23.29
C VAL A 193 -0.25 3.68 23.18
N GLU A 194 -1.04 2.77 23.73
CA GLU A 194 -2.51 2.84 23.74
C GLU A 194 -3.00 4.11 24.49
N SER A 195 -2.48 4.39 25.66
CA SER A 195 -2.85 5.58 26.43
C SER A 195 -2.52 6.88 25.68
N ASN A 196 -1.35 6.94 25.02
CA ASN A 196 -0.96 8.10 24.22
C ASN A 196 -1.81 8.24 22.97
N PHE A 197 -2.18 7.12 22.33
CA PHE A 197 -3.11 7.09 21.20
C PHE A 197 -4.50 7.61 21.58
N GLU A 198 -5.08 7.11 22.68
CA GLU A 198 -6.39 7.54 23.18
C GLU A 198 -6.41 9.05 23.44
N ARG A 199 -5.39 9.55 24.16
CA ARG A 199 -5.25 10.98 24.44
C ARG A 199 -5.10 11.82 23.17
N TYR A 200 -4.37 11.32 22.17
CA TYR A 200 -4.26 12.00 20.88
C TYR A 200 -5.60 12.07 20.16
N MET A 201 -6.35 10.98 20.11
CA MET A 201 -7.67 10.92 19.47
C MET A 201 -8.69 11.83 20.19
N GLU A 202 -8.65 11.87 21.51
CA GLU A 202 -9.49 12.78 22.32
C GLU A 202 -9.21 14.25 21.99
N MET A 203 -7.91 14.63 21.96
CA MET A 203 -7.52 15.99 21.54
C MET A 203 -7.92 16.30 20.10
N ALA A 204 -7.75 15.38 19.17
CA ALA A 204 -8.11 15.55 17.78
C ALA A 204 -9.61 15.74 17.57
N ARG A 205 -10.46 15.08 18.37
CA ARG A 205 -11.92 15.26 18.36
C ARG A 205 -12.36 16.64 18.87
N SER A 206 -11.53 17.30 19.66
CA SER A 206 -11.84 18.61 20.22
C SER A 206 -11.63 19.78 19.24
N LEU A 207 -11.24 19.52 18.01
CA LEU A 207 -11.08 20.54 16.97
C LEU A 207 -12.43 21.15 16.55
N PRO A 208 -12.51 22.47 16.23
CA PRO A 208 -11.41 23.44 16.26
C PRO A 208 -11.01 23.82 17.68
N LEU A 209 -9.69 24.08 17.88
CA LEU A 209 -9.18 24.56 19.16
C LEU A 209 -9.73 25.96 19.47
N ASP A 210 -10.13 26.20 20.71
CA ASP A 210 -10.55 27.51 21.16
C ASP A 210 -9.47 28.16 22.10
N PRO A 211 -9.02 29.39 21.82
CA PRO A 211 -9.32 30.19 20.66
C PRO A 211 -8.64 29.66 19.37
N THR A 212 -9.31 29.82 18.23
CA THR A 212 -8.71 29.47 16.94
C THR A 212 -7.42 30.27 16.71
N PRO A 213 -6.43 29.74 15.95
CA PRO A 213 -5.19 30.47 15.66
C PRO A 213 -5.42 31.85 15.04
N ALA A 214 -6.46 32.02 14.24
CA ALA A 214 -6.83 33.30 13.65
C ALA A 214 -7.28 34.34 14.69
N ALA A 215 -7.94 33.91 15.76
CA ALA A 215 -8.37 34.80 16.84
C ALA A 215 -7.21 35.25 17.75
N ARG A 216 -6.06 34.61 17.69
CA ARG A 216 -4.84 35.01 18.44
C ARG A 216 -4.00 36.05 17.70
N LEU A 217 -4.28 36.31 16.42
CA LEU A 217 -3.57 37.28 15.58
C LEU A 217 -4.34 38.60 15.42
N ALA A 218 -5.52 38.69 15.97
CA ALA A 218 -6.34 39.90 16.05
C ALA A 218 -6.20 40.59 17.42
#